data_f35ff93f89149b32d30ed7b0436982ac
#
_entry.id   f35ff93f89149b32d30ed7b0436982ac
#
_cell.length_a   1.000
_cell.length_b   1.000
_cell.length_c   1.000
_cell.angle_alpha   90.00
_cell.angle_beta   90.00
_cell.angle_gamma   90.00
#
_symmetry.space_group_name_H-M   'P 1'
#
loop_
_entity.id
_entity.type
_entity.pdbx_description
1 polymer ?
#
loop_
_entity_poly.entity_id
_entity_poly.type
_entity_poly.pdbx_seq_one_letter_code
_entity_poly.pdbx_strand_id
1 'polypeptide(L)'
;MNGSQGLNAVSWSGLFAGLGAFLIWGVLPVYWKGLSAVPAAEILCHRIVWSFVFVALVLFCCGRWQEVHSLLRSRQSVALLAVSSLLLSANWFTYIWGVNAGFVLEASLGYYINPLVNVLLGCLVFRDRLRPLQVLAILLAAVGVLNMVLNYGRVPWIALILAFSFALYGLIRKVVRTESLPGLWLETAIMGVPALGFLLLQDRQGSFASLGLEIDLLLAGAGLVTSLPLLLFAFSARRLRLVEVGILQYIAPTCMFLLGLLAFKEPFNLAKLISFICIWTGIIIYMAESIWYLKRVTPRQ
;
A
#
# COMPACT_ATOMS: atom_id res chain seq x y z
N MET A 1 -19.03 3.98 -32.82
CA MET A 1 -18.50 4.02 -31.47
C MET A 1 -17.12 3.42 -31.52
N ASN A 2 -16.12 4.27 -31.74
CA ASN A 2 -14.74 3.85 -32.01
C ASN A 2 -13.97 3.74 -30.69
N GLY A 3 -13.71 2.50 -30.27
CA GLY A 3 -12.89 2.20 -29.13
C GLY A 3 -11.41 2.05 -29.50
N SER A 4 -10.76 3.09 -29.98
CA SER A 4 -9.31 3.18 -29.98
C SER A 4 -8.86 3.70 -28.61
N GLN A 5 -8.84 2.84 -27.59
CA GLN A 5 -8.04 3.13 -26.42
C GLN A 5 -6.58 3.03 -26.84
N GLY A 6 -6.01 4.21 -27.18
CA GLY A 6 -4.60 4.37 -27.41
C GLY A 6 -3.83 3.75 -26.27
N LEU A 7 -2.81 2.95 -26.59
CA LEU A 7 -1.80 2.46 -25.67
C LEU A 7 -1.24 3.67 -24.93
N ASN A 8 -1.76 3.94 -23.73
CA ASN A 8 -1.38 5.10 -22.94
C ASN A 8 0.13 5.00 -22.66
N ALA A 9 0.86 6.03 -23.09
CA ALA A 9 2.25 6.19 -22.70
C ALA A 9 2.33 6.09 -21.17
N VAL A 10 3.30 5.31 -20.67
CA VAL A 10 3.50 5.15 -19.21
C VAL A 10 3.62 6.53 -18.59
N SER A 11 2.79 6.81 -17.60
CA SER A 11 2.88 8.06 -16.84
C SER A 11 4.12 8.02 -15.94
N TRP A 12 5.20 8.67 -16.34
CA TRP A 12 6.42 8.76 -15.54
C TRP A 12 6.15 9.30 -14.14
N SER A 13 5.29 10.31 -14.01
CA SER A 13 4.90 10.84 -12.69
C SER A 13 4.16 9.81 -11.84
N GLY A 14 3.32 8.99 -12.44
CA GLY A 14 2.67 7.87 -11.77
C GLY A 14 3.68 6.79 -11.34
N LEU A 15 4.67 6.48 -12.19
CA LEU A 15 5.72 5.52 -11.91
C LEU A 15 6.60 5.98 -10.72
N PHE A 16 7.11 7.23 -10.76
CA PHE A 16 7.94 7.76 -9.67
C PHE A 16 7.16 7.87 -8.35
N ALA A 17 5.89 8.24 -8.40
CA ALA A 17 5.05 8.26 -7.21
C ALA A 17 4.87 6.84 -6.63
N GLY A 18 4.62 5.83 -7.47
CA GLY A 18 4.54 4.43 -7.03
C GLY A 18 5.86 3.93 -6.43
N LEU A 19 6.98 4.18 -7.10
CA LEU A 19 8.32 3.87 -6.58
C LEU A 19 8.54 4.50 -5.21
N GLY A 20 8.26 5.80 -5.07
CA GLY A 20 8.40 6.53 -3.81
C GLY A 20 7.53 5.93 -2.71
N ALA A 21 6.26 5.63 -3.00
CA ALA A 21 5.35 5.01 -2.03
C ALA A 21 5.89 3.68 -1.49
N PHE A 22 6.31 2.78 -2.38
CA PHE A 22 6.75 1.44 -1.99
C PHE A 22 8.13 1.42 -1.37
N LEU A 23 9.03 2.34 -1.74
CA LEU A 23 10.31 2.53 -1.05
C LEU A 23 10.09 3.03 0.39
N ILE A 24 9.22 4.03 0.59
CA ILE A 24 8.88 4.52 1.93
C ILE A 24 8.31 3.37 2.76
N TRP A 25 7.31 2.62 2.26
CA TRP A 25 6.76 1.48 2.98
C TRP A 25 7.79 0.39 3.26
N GLY A 26 8.76 0.20 2.35
CA GLY A 26 9.83 -0.78 2.52
C GLY A 26 10.78 -0.46 3.67
N VAL A 27 11.00 0.82 4.00
CA VAL A 27 11.88 1.24 5.09
C VAL A 27 11.14 1.58 6.39
N LEU A 28 9.80 1.66 6.37
CA LEU A 28 8.98 1.98 7.54
C LEU A 28 9.18 1.05 8.76
N PRO A 29 9.55 -0.24 8.65
CA PRO A 29 9.85 -1.05 9.83
C PRO A 29 10.89 -0.43 10.75
N VAL A 30 11.86 0.33 10.20
CA VAL A 30 12.86 1.05 11.01
C VAL A 30 12.20 2.13 11.87
N TYR A 31 11.25 2.87 11.30
CA TYR A 31 10.48 3.89 12.02
C TYR A 31 9.64 3.26 13.16
N TRP A 32 8.91 2.20 12.87
CA TRP A 32 8.07 1.53 13.87
C TRP A 32 8.87 0.90 15.00
N LYS A 33 10.12 0.51 14.75
CA LYS A 33 11.01 0.02 15.80
C LYS A 33 11.30 1.08 16.86
N GLY A 34 11.36 2.37 16.50
CA GLY A 34 11.46 3.48 17.46
C GLY A 34 10.25 3.61 18.39
N LEU A 35 9.09 3.05 18.01
CA LEU A 35 7.86 3.05 18.79
C LEU A 35 7.58 1.70 19.48
N SER A 36 8.56 0.83 19.63
CA SER A 36 8.39 -0.52 20.20
C SER A 36 7.89 -0.54 21.66
N ALA A 37 8.05 0.56 22.39
CA ALA A 37 7.53 0.72 23.76
C ALA A 37 6.04 1.09 23.80
N VAL A 38 5.42 1.45 22.67
CA VAL A 38 4.03 1.91 22.58
C VAL A 38 3.13 0.76 22.13
N PRO A 39 1.95 0.55 22.74
CA PRO A 39 0.98 -0.44 22.30
C PRO A 39 0.59 -0.24 20.82
N ALA A 40 0.55 -1.33 20.04
CA ALA A 40 0.31 -1.27 18.60
C ALA A 40 -1.04 -0.61 18.21
N ALA A 41 -2.09 -0.82 19.02
CA ALA A 41 -3.38 -0.17 18.84
C ALA A 41 -3.30 1.35 19.00
N GLU A 42 -2.51 1.81 19.97
CA GLU A 42 -2.28 3.24 20.21
C GLU A 42 -1.49 3.87 19.06
N ILE A 43 -0.41 3.21 18.60
CA ILE A 43 0.32 3.64 17.39
C ILE A 43 -0.64 3.78 16.19
N LEU A 44 -1.54 2.78 15.99
CA LEU A 44 -2.53 2.84 14.92
C LEU A 44 -3.45 4.06 15.03
N CYS A 45 -3.98 4.32 16.22
CA CYS A 45 -4.88 5.45 16.43
C CYS A 45 -4.16 6.79 16.23
N HIS A 46 -2.95 6.95 16.76
CA HIS A 46 -2.14 8.16 16.55
C HIS A 46 -1.82 8.39 15.07
N ARG A 47 -1.38 7.36 14.35
CA ARG A 47 -1.10 7.49 12.90
C ARG A 47 -2.33 7.89 12.10
N ILE A 48 -3.54 7.45 12.47
CA ILE A 48 -4.79 7.86 11.80
C ILE A 48 -5.12 9.33 12.12
N VAL A 49 -5.12 9.69 13.40
CA VAL A 49 -5.46 11.06 13.85
C VAL A 49 -4.47 12.07 13.30
N TRP A 50 -3.17 11.81 13.42
CA TRP A 50 -2.14 12.71 12.88
C TRP A 50 -2.11 12.73 11.35
N SER A 51 -2.50 11.64 10.68
CA SER A 51 -2.71 11.65 9.22
C SER A 51 -3.83 12.60 8.83
N PHE A 52 -4.96 12.57 9.53
CA PHE A 52 -6.06 13.50 9.30
C PHE A 52 -5.60 14.96 9.47
N VAL A 53 -4.91 15.27 10.57
CA VAL A 53 -4.37 16.63 10.84
C VAL A 53 -3.39 17.05 9.74
N PHE A 54 -2.44 16.17 9.38
CA PHE A 54 -1.45 16.46 8.34
C PHE A 54 -2.11 16.73 6.99
N VAL A 55 -3.04 15.87 6.55
CA VAL A 55 -3.72 16.01 5.26
C VAL A 55 -4.62 17.25 5.25
N ALA A 56 -5.29 17.58 6.38
CA ALA A 56 -6.07 18.81 6.52
C ALA A 56 -5.19 20.06 6.40
N LEU A 57 -4.01 20.05 7.04
CA LEU A 57 -3.03 21.13 6.92
C LEU A 57 -2.54 21.31 5.49
N VAL A 58 -2.20 20.23 4.80
CA VAL A 58 -1.77 20.29 3.39
C VAL A 58 -2.89 20.84 2.50
N LEU A 59 -4.14 20.40 2.71
CA LEU A 59 -5.32 20.95 2.00
C LEU A 59 -5.48 22.46 2.23
N PHE A 60 -5.28 22.89 3.47
CA PHE A 60 -5.35 24.31 3.84
C PHE A 60 -4.25 25.11 3.15
N CYS A 61 -2.99 24.67 3.26
CA CYS A 61 -1.85 25.35 2.65
C CYS A 61 -1.92 25.40 1.12
N CYS A 62 -2.50 24.38 0.49
CA CYS A 62 -2.67 24.31 -0.97
C CYS A 62 -3.94 25.04 -1.46
N GLY A 63 -4.80 25.55 -0.58
CA GLY A 63 -6.07 26.20 -0.94
C GLY A 63 -7.08 25.27 -1.62
N ARG A 64 -7.01 23.95 -1.40
CA ARG A 64 -7.76 22.93 -2.15
C ARG A 64 -9.06 22.47 -1.46
N TRP A 65 -9.58 23.23 -0.51
CA TRP A 65 -10.82 22.89 0.21
C TRP A 65 -12.06 22.83 -0.69
N GLN A 66 -12.07 23.56 -1.81
CA GLN A 66 -13.15 23.47 -2.81
C GLN A 66 -13.31 22.06 -3.38
N GLU A 67 -12.23 21.30 -3.50
CA GLU A 67 -12.27 19.91 -3.97
C GLU A 67 -12.94 19.00 -2.94
N VAL A 68 -12.73 19.26 -1.64
CA VAL A 68 -13.43 18.54 -0.56
C VAL A 68 -14.93 18.81 -0.62
N HIS A 69 -15.33 20.07 -0.80
CA HIS A 69 -16.75 20.41 -0.93
C HIS A 69 -17.38 19.73 -2.17
N SER A 70 -16.67 19.71 -3.28
CA SER A 70 -17.10 19.01 -4.49
C SER A 70 -17.24 17.50 -4.26
N LEU A 71 -16.26 16.91 -3.56
CA LEU A 71 -16.26 15.48 -3.19
C LEU A 71 -17.49 15.14 -2.33
N LEU A 72 -17.76 15.92 -1.28
CA LEU A 72 -18.87 15.70 -0.35
C LEU A 72 -20.25 15.80 -1.02
N ARG A 73 -20.38 16.53 -2.13
CA ARG A 73 -21.60 16.57 -2.95
C ARG A 73 -21.84 15.31 -3.77
N SER A 74 -20.81 14.51 -4.03
CA SER A 74 -20.88 13.27 -4.79
C SER A 74 -21.17 12.08 -3.87
N ARG A 75 -22.43 11.72 -3.69
CA ARG A 75 -22.83 10.55 -2.87
C ARG A 75 -22.08 9.27 -3.27
N GLN A 76 -21.88 9.05 -4.57
CA GLN A 76 -21.15 7.89 -5.06
C GLN A 76 -19.68 7.91 -4.63
N SER A 77 -18.99 9.04 -4.75
CA SER A 77 -17.59 9.16 -4.35
C SER A 77 -17.43 9.00 -2.82
N VAL A 78 -18.35 9.59 -2.04
CA VAL A 78 -18.36 9.44 -0.57
C VAL A 78 -18.57 7.98 -0.18
N ALA A 79 -19.54 7.27 -0.79
CA ALA A 79 -19.79 5.86 -0.51
C ALA A 79 -18.57 4.98 -0.87
N LEU A 80 -17.95 5.20 -2.03
CA LEU A 80 -16.74 4.48 -2.44
C LEU A 80 -15.58 4.72 -1.46
N LEU A 81 -15.37 5.97 -1.02
CA LEU A 81 -14.31 6.29 -0.06
C LEU A 81 -14.63 5.78 1.35
N ALA A 82 -15.89 5.71 1.74
CA ALA A 82 -16.28 5.05 2.99
C ALA A 82 -15.96 3.55 2.95
N VAL A 83 -16.23 2.87 1.82
CA VAL A 83 -15.85 1.47 1.64
C VAL A 83 -14.32 1.32 1.63
N SER A 84 -13.59 2.20 0.94
CA SER A 84 -12.12 2.13 0.92
C SER A 84 -11.52 2.38 2.30
N SER A 85 -12.10 3.29 3.08
CA SER A 85 -11.74 3.55 4.48
C SER A 85 -11.92 2.31 5.37
N LEU A 86 -13.04 1.60 5.23
CA LEU A 86 -13.30 0.34 5.94
C LEU A 86 -12.32 -0.76 5.53
N LEU A 87 -12.03 -0.90 4.24
CA LEU A 87 -11.05 -1.88 3.73
C LEU A 87 -9.66 -1.60 4.29
N LEU A 88 -9.25 -0.33 4.31
CA LEU A 88 -7.95 0.08 4.85
C LEU A 88 -7.88 -0.12 6.37
N SER A 89 -8.97 0.17 7.10
CA SER A 89 -9.07 -0.07 8.54
C SER A 89 -9.00 -1.57 8.86
N ALA A 90 -9.75 -2.40 8.12
CA ALA A 90 -9.71 -3.85 8.25
C ALA A 90 -8.32 -4.41 7.96
N ASN A 91 -7.65 -3.89 6.90
CA ASN A 91 -6.28 -4.26 6.56
C ASN A 91 -5.32 -3.97 7.73
N TRP A 92 -5.31 -2.75 8.23
CA TRP A 92 -4.41 -2.35 9.31
C TRP A 92 -4.71 -3.07 10.63
N PHE A 93 -5.98 -3.23 10.97
CA PHE A 93 -6.39 -3.98 12.16
C PHE A 93 -5.91 -5.45 12.07
N THR A 94 -6.19 -6.12 10.92
CA THR A 94 -5.74 -7.50 10.70
C THR A 94 -4.23 -7.64 10.77
N TYR A 95 -3.48 -6.67 10.22
CA TYR A 95 -2.02 -6.66 10.30
C TYR A 95 -1.54 -6.58 11.75
N ILE A 96 -2.03 -5.60 12.51
CA ILE A 96 -1.62 -5.41 13.90
C ILE A 96 -2.02 -6.60 14.76
N TRP A 97 -3.27 -7.05 14.63
CA TRP A 97 -3.75 -8.22 15.34
C TRP A 97 -2.90 -9.46 15.00
N GLY A 98 -2.62 -9.70 13.73
CA GLY A 98 -1.81 -10.83 13.28
C GLY A 98 -0.39 -10.80 13.84
N VAL A 99 0.26 -9.63 13.86
CA VAL A 99 1.59 -9.45 14.43
C VAL A 99 1.59 -9.70 15.94
N ASN A 100 0.63 -9.14 16.66
CA ASN A 100 0.51 -9.29 18.12
C ASN A 100 0.14 -10.72 18.54
N ALA A 101 -0.63 -11.43 17.72
CA ALA A 101 -0.97 -12.84 17.93
C ALA A 101 0.13 -13.82 17.48
N GLY A 102 1.31 -13.32 17.06
CA GLY A 102 2.44 -14.15 16.63
C GLY A 102 2.39 -14.67 15.19
N PHE A 103 1.43 -14.20 14.37
CA PHE A 103 1.29 -14.61 12.96
C PHE A 103 2.08 -13.71 11.99
N VAL A 104 3.30 -13.31 12.39
CA VAL A 104 4.14 -12.37 11.61
C VAL A 104 4.46 -12.90 10.22
N LEU A 105 4.78 -14.21 10.10
CA LEU A 105 5.04 -14.84 8.80
C LEU A 105 3.83 -14.77 7.88
N GLU A 106 2.63 -15.02 8.41
CA GLU A 106 1.40 -14.99 7.63
C GLU A 106 1.05 -13.55 7.19
N ALA A 107 1.23 -12.57 8.08
CA ALA A 107 1.08 -11.17 7.72
C ALA A 107 2.05 -10.76 6.61
N SER A 108 3.30 -11.22 6.67
CA SER A 108 4.31 -10.98 5.62
C SER A 108 3.91 -11.59 4.27
N LEU A 109 3.33 -12.80 4.25
CA LEU A 109 2.83 -13.43 3.01
C LEU A 109 1.81 -12.55 2.29
N GLY A 110 0.99 -11.80 3.03
CA GLY A 110 0.01 -10.87 2.47
C GLY A 110 0.65 -9.84 1.52
N TYR A 111 1.82 -9.34 1.84
CA TYR A 111 2.56 -8.38 1.00
C TYR A 111 3.08 -9.01 -0.30
N TYR A 112 3.32 -10.32 -0.32
CA TYR A 112 3.72 -11.04 -1.54
C TYR A 112 2.54 -11.48 -2.39
N ILE A 113 1.39 -11.78 -1.78
CA ILE A 113 0.15 -12.15 -2.48
C ILE A 113 -0.53 -10.92 -3.09
N ASN A 114 -0.50 -9.78 -2.42
CA ASN A 114 -1.20 -8.56 -2.83
C ASN A 114 -0.88 -8.09 -4.26
N PRO A 115 0.38 -8.07 -4.73
CA PRO A 115 0.71 -7.74 -6.11
C PRO A 115 -0.02 -8.62 -7.14
N LEU A 116 -0.12 -9.92 -6.89
CA LEU A 116 -0.82 -10.85 -7.77
C LEU A 116 -2.33 -10.59 -7.80
N VAL A 117 -2.92 -10.23 -6.65
CA VAL A 117 -4.34 -9.82 -6.58
C VAL A 117 -4.57 -8.54 -7.38
N ASN A 118 -3.67 -7.56 -7.31
CA ASN A 118 -3.76 -6.34 -8.13
C ASN A 118 -3.67 -6.65 -9.63
N VAL A 119 -2.78 -7.55 -10.05
CA VAL A 119 -2.69 -8.02 -11.45
C VAL A 119 -4.01 -8.68 -11.85
N LEU A 120 -4.54 -9.57 -11.02
CA LEU A 120 -5.81 -10.24 -11.27
C LEU A 120 -6.96 -9.23 -11.43
N LEU A 121 -7.08 -8.26 -10.51
CA LEU A 121 -8.09 -7.20 -10.60
C LEU A 121 -7.89 -6.32 -11.83
N GLY A 122 -6.66 -6.00 -12.20
CA GLY A 122 -6.35 -5.28 -13.44
C GLY A 122 -6.88 -6.00 -14.68
N CYS A 123 -6.64 -7.29 -14.77
CA CYS A 123 -7.11 -8.12 -15.88
C CYS A 123 -8.63 -8.31 -15.88
N LEU A 124 -9.25 -8.57 -14.71
CA LEU A 124 -10.68 -8.86 -14.63
C LEU A 124 -11.55 -7.61 -14.75
N VAL A 125 -11.20 -6.53 -14.05
CA VAL A 125 -12.04 -5.32 -13.96
C VAL A 125 -11.76 -4.35 -15.11
N PHE A 126 -10.47 -4.12 -15.40
CA PHE A 126 -10.07 -3.16 -16.44
C PHE A 126 -9.78 -3.84 -17.78
N ARG A 127 -9.80 -5.18 -17.83
CA ARG A 127 -9.46 -5.96 -19.02
C ARG A 127 -8.07 -5.63 -19.55
N ASP A 128 -7.14 -5.39 -18.62
CA ASP A 128 -5.73 -5.14 -18.94
C ASP A 128 -5.18 -6.32 -19.76
N ARG A 129 -4.71 -6.04 -20.97
CA ARG A 129 -4.11 -7.07 -21.84
C ARG A 129 -2.64 -7.20 -21.49
N LEU A 130 -2.24 -8.42 -21.13
CA LEU A 130 -0.87 -8.77 -20.85
C LEU A 130 -0.17 -9.27 -22.12
N ARG A 131 1.06 -8.86 -22.32
CA ARG A 131 1.91 -9.39 -23.40
C ARG A 131 2.52 -10.74 -22.94
N PRO A 132 2.95 -11.61 -23.85
CA PRO A 132 3.43 -12.95 -23.48
C PRO A 132 4.56 -12.96 -22.43
N LEU A 133 5.53 -12.06 -22.55
CA LEU A 133 6.61 -11.94 -21.57
C LEU A 133 6.12 -11.40 -20.21
N GLN A 134 5.09 -10.56 -20.19
CA GLN A 134 4.46 -10.11 -18.96
C GLN A 134 3.71 -11.25 -18.27
N VAL A 135 3.04 -12.13 -19.04
CA VAL A 135 2.39 -13.34 -18.51
C VAL A 135 3.45 -14.25 -17.88
N LEU A 136 4.56 -14.52 -18.59
CA LEU A 136 5.66 -15.32 -18.04
C LEU A 136 6.20 -14.73 -16.73
N ALA A 137 6.43 -13.44 -16.69
CA ALA A 137 6.91 -12.72 -15.50
C ALA A 137 5.97 -12.89 -14.30
N ILE A 138 4.66 -12.75 -14.53
CA ILE A 138 3.63 -12.91 -13.48
C ILE A 138 3.54 -14.37 -13.03
N LEU A 139 3.64 -15.33 -13.94
CA LEU A 139 3.66 -16.75 -13.60
C LEU A 139 4.89 -17.10 -12.74
N LEU A 140 6.06 -16.57 -13.05
CA LEU A 140 7.26 -16.75 -12.21
C LEU A 140 7.06 -16.19 -10.81
N ALA A 141 6.51 -14.98 -10.70
CA ALA A 141 6.19 -14.38 -9.39
C ALA A 141 5.15 -15.23 -8.64
N ALA A 142 4.12 -15.73 -9.33
CA ALA A 142 3.11 -16.60 -8.74
C ALA A 142 3.70 -17.92 -8.22
N VAL A 143 4.64 -18.54 -8.96
CA VAL A 143 5.37 -19.74 -8.51
C VAL A 143 6.17 -19.43 -7.23
N GLY A 144 6.86 -18.29 -7.17
CA GLY A 144 7.59 -17.86 -5.98
C GLY A 144 6.67 -17.67 -4.75
N VAL A 145 5.52 -17.03 -4.95
CA VAL A 145 4.50 -16.83 -3.88
C VAL A 145 3.89 -18.18 -3.49
N LEU A 146 3.55 -19.03 -4.45
CA LEU A 146 3.00 -20.36 -4.18
C LEU A 146 3.97 -21.20 -3.34
N ASN A 147 5.26 -21.17 -3.67
CA ASN A 147 6.29 -21.85 -2.87
C ASN A 147 6.29 -21.35 -1.40
N MET A 148 6.13 -20.04 -1.17
CA MET A 148 6.01 -19.49 0.20
C MET A 148 4.75 -20.01 0.91
N VAL A 149 3.60 -20.00 0.22
CA VAL A 149 2.32 -20.47 0.77
C VAL A 149 2.36 -21.97 1.11
N LEU A 150 2.92 -22.80 0.22
CA LEU A 150 3.04 -24.23 0.45
C LEU A 150 3.99 -24.56 1.64
N ASN A 151 5.09 -23.82 1.75
CA ASN A 151 6.01 -23.97 2.90
C ASN A 151 5.44 -23.45 4.21
N TYR A 152 4.39 -22.63 4.17
CA TYR A 152 3.67 -22.18 5.37
C TYR A 152 2.83 -23.31 5.99
N GLY A 153 2.37 -24.29 5.20
CA GLY A 153 1.77 -25.54 5.64
C GLY A 153 0.29 -25.47 6.06
N ARG A 154 -0.35 -24.29 5.96
CA ARG A 154 -1.78 -24.10 6.24
C ARG A 154 -2.35 -22.97 5.39
N VAL A 155 -3.69 -22.85 5.32
CA VAL A 155 -4.33 -21.74 4.59
C VAL A 155 -4.00 -20.41 5.29
N PRO A 156 -3.31 -19.49 4.61
CA PRO A 156 -2.86 -18.22 5.20
C PRO A 156 -3.98 -17.17 5.14
N TRP A 157 -5.04 -17.34 5.95
CA TRP A 157 -6.23 -16.48 5.88
C TRP A 157 -5.95 -15.01 6.22
N ILE A 158 -5.00 -14.73 7.15
CA ILE A 158 -4.55 -13.36 7.47
C ILE A 158 -3.93 -12.73 6.21
N ALA A 159 -3.04 -13.47 5.54
CA ALA A 159 -2.40 -13.02 4.30
C ALA A 159 -3.42 -12.72 3.20
N LEU A 160 -4.44 -13.56 3.06
CA LEU A 160 -5.50 -13.35 2.07
C LEU A 160 -6.33 -12.10 2.40
N ILE A 161 -6.74 -11.91 3.67
CA ILE A 161 -7.46 -10.68 4.07
C ILE A 161 -6.60 -9.44 3.77
N LEU A 162 -5.33 -9.46 4.14
CA LEU A 162 -4.41 -8.34 3.87
C LEU A 162 -4.26 -8.07 2.38
N ALA A 163 -4.06 -9.10 1.57
CA ALA A 163 -3.89 -8.98 0.14
C ALA A 163 -5.14 -8.44 -0.55
N PHE A 164 -6.31 -9.03 -0.28
CA PHE A 164 -7.55 -8.62 -0.94
C PHE A 164 -8.04 -7.26 -0.48
N SER A 165 -7.99 -6.95 0.84
CA SER A 165 -8.44 -5.66 1.35
C SER A 165 -7.63 -4.50 0.77
N PHE A 166 -6.29 -4.63 0.68
CA PHE A 166 -5.46 -3.57 0.11
C PHE A 166 -5.56 -3.47 -1.42
N ALA A 167 -5.72 -4.60 -2.11
CA ALA A 167 -5.95 -4.58 -3.55
C ALA A 167 -7.29 -3.95 -3.92
N LEU A 168 -8.37 -4.25 -3.18
CA LEU A 168 -9.67 -3.60 -3.35
C LEU A 168 -9.62 -2.11 -2.99
N TYR A 169 -8.87 -1.73 -1.95
CA TYR A 169 -8.57 -0.32 -1.67
C TYR A 169 -7.94 0.36 -2.90
N GLY A 170 -6.89 -0.23 -3.47
CA GLY A 170 -6.24 0.27 -4.69
C GLY A 170 -7.18 0.37 -5.88
N LEU A 171 -8.05 -0.61 -6.07
CA LEU A 171 -9.10 -0.59 -7.08
C LEU A 171 -10.06 0.59 -6.90
N ILE A 172 -10.56 0.82 -5.69
CA ILE A 172 -11.46 1.95 -5.39
C ILE A 172 -10.74 3.27 -5.63
N ARG A 173 -9.49 3.41 -5.18
CA ARG A 173 -8.68 4.62 -5.40
C ARG A 173 -8.44 4.90 -6.88
N LYS A 174 -8.46 3.88 -7.73
CA LYS A 174 -8.36 4.03 -9.19
C LYS A 174 -9.67 4.48 -9.82
N VAL A 175 -10.82 3.99 -9.37
CA VAL A 175 -12.12 4.26 -10.02
C VAL A 175 -12.84 5.49 -9.46
N VAL A 176 -12.54 5.88 -8.22
CA VAL A 176 -13.20 7.04 -7.59
C VAL A 176 -12.83 8.34 -8.31
N ARG A 177 -13.85 9.16 -8.58
CA ARG A 177 -13.69 10.44 -9.28
C ARG A 177 -13.30 11.57 -8.32
N THR A 178 -12.16 11.40 -7.65
CA THR A 178 -11.59 12.44 -6.77
C THR A 178 -10.07 12.41 -6.81
N GLU A 179 -9.44 13.53 -6.51
CA GLU A 179 -7.99 13.61 -6.37
C GLU A 179 -7.49 12.86 -5.13
N SER A 180 -6.18 12.57 -5.10
CA SER A 180 -5.57 11.77 -4.03
C SER A 180 -5.72 12.45 -2.66
N LEU A 181 -5.50 13.75 -2.60
CA LEU A 181 -5.48 14.53 -1.35
C LEU A 181 -6.87 14.66 -0.69
N PRO A 182 -7.94 15.15 -1.37
CA PRO A 182 -9.26 15.21 -0.76
C PRO A 182 -9.84 13.84 -0.45
N GLY A 183 -9.51 12.82 -1.26
CA GLY A 183 -9.92 11.45 -0.98
C GLY A 183 -9.29 10.89 0.29
N LEU A 184 -7.98 11.08 0.49
CA LEU A 184 -7.32 10.63 1.72
C LEU A 184 -7.80 11.41 2.95
N TRP A 185 -8.12 12.70 2.79
CA TRP A 185 -8.70 13.47 3.88
C TRP A 185 -10.03 12.86 4.37
N LEU A 186 -10.93 12.51 3.44
CA LEU A 186 -12.19 11.89 3.82
C LEU A 186 -12.00 10.49 4.44
N GLU A 187 -11.11 9.68 3.89
CA GLU A 187 -10.78 8.36 4.44
C GLU A 187 -10.26 8.46 5.87
N THR A 188 -9.31 9.38 6.12
CA THR A 188 -8.75 9.59 7.46
C THR A 188 -9.74 10.25 8.40
N ALA A 189 -10.66 11.11 7.93
CA ALA A 189 -11.74 11.66 8.73
C ALA A 189 -12.68 10.58 9.24
N ILE A 190 -13.09 9.64 8.36
CA ILE A 190 -13.97 8.52 8.73
C ILE A 190 -13.30 7.62 9.77
N MET A 191 -12.03 7.24 9.53
CA MET A 191 -11.26 6.41 10.48
C MET A 191 -10.88 7.19 11.75
N GLY A 192 -10.73 8.50 11.65
CA GLY A 192 -10.33 9.39 12.74
C GLY A 192 -11.33 9.39 13.89
N VAL A 193 -12.63 9.27 13.60
CA VAL A 193 -13.67 9.28 14.64
C VAL A 193 -13.48 8.12 15.64
N PRO A 194 -13.45 6.84 15.23
CA PRO A 194 -13.21 5.76 16.18
C PRO A 194 -11.79 5.78 16.78
N ALA A 195 -10.77 6.21 16.02
CA ALA A 195 -9.40 6.30 16.51
C ALA A 195 -9.27 7.36 17.62
N LEU A 196 -9.86 8.54 17.43
CA LEU A 196 -9.88 9.59 18.45
C LEU A 196 -10.69 9.14 19.67
N GLY A 197 -11.83 8.49 19.46
CA GLY A 197 -12.62 7.90 20.55
C GLY A 197 -11.80 6.93 21.39
N PHE A 198 -11.03 6.03 20.76
CA PHE A 198 -10.15 5.11 21.47
C PHE A 198 -9.08 5.85 22.29
N LEU A 199 -8.40 6.84 21.72
CA LEU A 199 -7.38 7.61 22.42
C LEU A 199 -7.95 8.40 23.62
N LEU A 200 -9.15 8.97 23.47
CA LEU A 200 -9.82 9.70 24.56
C LEU A 200 -10.29 8.77 25.70
N LEU A 201 -10.65 7.52 25.38
CA LEU A 201 -11.08 6.54 26.37
C LEU A 201 -9.92 5.89 27.14
N GLN A 202 -8.68 5.97 26.61
CA GLN A 202 -7.49 5.46 27.31
C GLN A 202 -7.09 6.27 28.55
N ASP A 203 -7.64 7.49 28.68
CA ASP A 203 -7.36 8.40 29.80
C ASP A 203 -5.85 8.61 30.04
N ARG A 204 -5.40 8.75 31.28
CA ARG A 204 -4.00 9.01 31.66
C ARG A 204 -3.05 7.80 31.48
N GLN A 205 -3.52 6.69 30.91
CA GLN A 205 -2.73 5.47 30.65
C GLN A 205 -2.08 5.47 29.26
N GLY A 206 -2.32 6.49 28.41
CA GLY A 206 -1.74 6.60 27.08
C GLY A 206 -0.24 6.88 27.13
N SER A 207 0.46 6.45 26.06
CA SER A 207 1.91 6.66 25.91
C SER A 207 2.25 8.09 25.52
N PHE A 208 1.33 8.81 24.88
CA PHE A 208 1.50 10.21 24.48
C PHE A 208 1.58 11.11 25.72
N ALA A 209 2.55 12.03 25.72
CA ALA A 209 2.89 12.91 26.84
C ALA A 209 3.35 12.19 28.13
N SER A 210 3.57 10.86 28.09
CA SER A 210 4.00 10.09 29.26
C SER A 210 5.38 9.43 29.09
N LEU A 211 5.77 9.03 27.86
CA LEU A 211 7.04 8.33 27.58
C LEU A 211 8.16 9.27 27.11
N GLY A 212 7.91 10.56 27.02
CA GLY A 212 8.89 11.59 26.66
C GLY A 212 8.75 12.13 25.25
N LEU A 213 9.39 13.29 25.02
CA LEU A 213 9.24 14.09 23.80
C LEU A 213 9.62 13.33 22.52
N GLU A 214 10.60 12.44 22.57
CA GLU A 214 11.00 11.64 21.42
C GLU A 214 9.86 10.74 20.91
N ILE A 215 9.19 10.04 21.83
CA ILE A 215 8.04 9.19 21.51
C ILE A 215 6.87 10.03 21.00
N ASP A 216 6.61 11.20 21.60
CA ASP A 216 5.55 12.11 21.17
C ASP A 216 5.79 12.60 19.75
N LEU A 217 7.02 12.97 19.42
CA LEU A 217 7.40 13.39 18.06
C LEU A 217 7.28 12.25 17.04
N LEU A 218 7.64 11.03 17.44
CA LEU A 218 7.45 9.84 16.60
C LEU A 218 5.95 9.53 16.41
N LEU A 219 5.13 9.63 17.46
CA LEU A 219 3.68 9.43 17.35
C LEU A 219 3.01 10.49 16.45
N ALA A 220 3.39 11.76 16.61
CA ALA A 220 2.90 12.85 15.75
C ALA A 220 3.42 12.68 14.30
N GLY A 221 4.70 12.37 14.12
CA GLY A 221 5.32 12.10 12.82
C GLY A 221 4.71 10.89 12.10
N ALA A 222 4.08 9.96 12.81
CA ALA A 222 3.37 8.83 12.23
C ALA A 222 2.30 9.24 11.23
N GLY A 223 1.69 10.42 11.39
CA GLY A 223 0.76 10.99 10.42
C GLY A 223 1.41 11.25 9.06
N LEU A 224 2.58 11.86 9.04
CA LEU A 224 3.33 12.15 7.82
C LEU A 224 3.79 10.86 7.12
N VAL A 225 4.45 9.96 7.85
CA VAL A 225 5.01 8.72 7.28
C VAL A 225 3.91 7.74 6.84
N THR A 226 2.68 7.91 7.31
CA THR A 226 1.50 7.18 6.85
C THR A 226 0.86 7.84 5.64
N SER A 227 0.63 9.16 5.69
CA SER A 227 -0.11 9.88 4.64
C SER A 227 0.68 10.03 3.36
N LEU A 228 1.98 10.29 3.44
CA LEU A 228 2.81 10.53 2.26
C LEU A 228 2.81 9.34 1.30
N PRO A 229 3.13 8.10 1.71
CA PRO A 229 3.10 6.97 0.80
C PRO A 229 1.67 6.64 0.32
N LEU A 230 0.62 6.85 1.13
CA LEU A 230 -0.77 6.68 0.68
C LEU A 230 -1.17 7.68 -0.40
N LEU A 231 -0.74 8.94 -0.29
CA LEU A 231 -0.96 9.96 -1.32
C LEU A 231 -0.23 9.60 -2.62
N LEU A 232 1.03 9.20 -2.51
CA LEU A 232 1.83 8.76 -3.66
C LEU A 232 1.25 7.51 -4.32
N PHE A 233 0.80 6.53 -3.52
CA PHE A 233 0.12 5.32 -4.01
C PHE A 233 -1.18 5.67 -4.75
N ALA A 234 -2.05 6.46 -4.13
CA ALA A 234 -3.32 6.86 -4.75
C ALA A 234 -3.11 7.68 -6.03
N PHE A 235 -2.08 8.52 -6.09
CA PHE A 235 -1.69 9.24 -7.28
C PHE A 235 -1.20 8.29 -8.37
N SER A 236 -0.38 7.29 -8.01
CA SER A 236 0.13 6.25 -8.90
C SER A 236 -1.01 5.37 -9.45
N ALA A 237 -1.87 4.84 -8.58
CA ALA A 237 -2.98 3.96 -8.94
C ALA A 237 -3.95 4.58 -9.96
N ARG A 238 -4.13 5.91 -9.89
CA ARG A 238 -4.97 6.64 -10.85
C ARG A 238 -4.32 6.82 -12.23
N ARG A 239 -2.99 6.77 -12.31
CA ARG A 239 -2.21 7.07 -13.53
C ARG A 239 -1.63 5.85 -14.22
N LEU A 240 -1.41 4.79 -13.47
CA LEU A 240 -0.88 3.53 -13.97
C LEU A 240 -1.99 2.49 -14.12
N ARG A 241 -1.74 1.45 -14.91
CA ARG A 241 -2.58 0.25 -14.91
C ARG A 241 -2.44 -0.46 -13.56
N LEU A 242 -3.49 -1.15 -13.12
CA LEU A 242 -3.45 -1.84 -11.83
C LEU A 242 -2.40 -2.96 -11.80
N VAL A 243 -2.14 -3.58 -12.96
CA VAL A 243 -1.04 -4.54 -13.16
C VAL A 243 0.32 -3.90 -12.89
N GLU A 244 0.57 -2.68 -13.37
CA GLU A 244 1.84 -1.97 -13.17
C GLU A 244 2.03 -1.60 -11.69
N VAL A 245 0.97 -1.14 -11.04
CA VAL A 245 0.96 -0.88 -9.60
C VAL A 245 1.26 -2.16 -8.82
N GLY A 246 0.65 -3.29 -9.22
CA GLY A 246 0.90 -4.60 -8.61
C GLY A 246 2.37 -5.00 -8.69
N ILE A 247 3.01 -4.82 -9.84
CA ILE A 247 4.46 -5.15 -9.99
C ILE A 247 5.33 -4.23 -9.11
N LEU A 248 5.02 -2.93 -9.05
CA LEU A 248 5.74 -1.99 -8.20
C LEU A 248 5.63 -2.33 -6.70
N GLN A 249 4.53 -2.95 -6.28
CA GLN A 249 4.33 -3.33 -4.88
C GLN A 249 5.39 -4.31 -4.35
N TYR A 250 6.02 -5.11 -5.22
CA TYR A 250 7.09 -6.02 -4.77
C TYR A 250 8.33 -5.30 -4.22
N ILE A 251 8.48 -3.99 -4.48
CA ILE A 251 9.57 -3.18 -3.94
C ILE A 251 9.54 -3.15 -2.40
N ALA A 252 8.36 -2.92 -1.81
CA ALA A 252 8.23 -2.83 -0.36
C ALA A 252 8.67 -4.12 0.37
N PRO A 253 8.12 -5.32 0.07
CA PRO A 253 8.59 -6.54 0.70
C PRO A 253 10.04 -6.90 0.35
N THR A 254 10.55 -6.47 -0.81
CA THR A 254 11.97 -6.60 -1.15
C THR A 254 12.85 -5.78 -0.20
N CYS A 255 12.52 -4.50 0.02
CA CYS A 255 13.24 -3.66 0.98
C CYS A 255 13.12 -4.20 2.40
N MET A 256 11.93 -4.63 2.82
CA MET A 256 11.72 -5.25 4.15
C MET A 256 12.56 -6.51 4.32
N PHE A 257 12.65 -7.35 3.29
CA PHE A 257 13.50 -8.54 3.30
C PHE A 257 14.98 -8.18 3.47
N LEU A 258 15.47 -7.22 2.68
CA LEU A 258 16.87 -6.76 2.79
C LEU A 258 17.17 -6.18 4.18
N LEU A 259 16.23 -5.43 4.76
CA LEU A 259 16.35 -4.95 6.14
C LEU A 259 16.36 -6.09 7.15
N GLY A 260 15.48 -7.08 7.00
CA GLY A 260 15.45 -8.29 7.84
C GLY A 260 16.79 -9.03 7.83
N LEU A 261 17.33 -9.26 6.63
CA LEU A 261 18.58 -9.98 6.45
C LEU A 261 19.80 -9.18 6.92
N LEU A 262 19.93 -7.91 6.52
CA LEU A 262 21.14 -7.12 6.73
C LEU A 262 21.17 -6.41 8.09
N ALA A 263 20.02 -5.81 8.50
CA ALA A 263 19.94 -5.03 9.71
C ALA A 263 19.47 -5.84 10.91
N PHE A 264 18.50 -6.75 10.74
CA PHE A 264 17.92 -7.53 11.84
C PHE A 264 18.50 -8.95 11.96
N LYS A 265 19.37 -9.37 11.02
CA LYS A 265 20.04 -10.68 10.99
C LYS A 265 19.08 -11.86 11.15
N GLU A 266 17.88 -11.75 10.53
CA GLU A 266 16.87 -12.81 10.58
C GLU A 266 17.37 -14.10 9.89
N PRO A 267 16.98 -15.29 10.40
CA PRO A 267 17.38 -16.56 9.81
C PRO A 267 16.80 -16.70 8.40
N PHE A 268 17.67 -17.03 7.46
CA PHE A 268 17.35 -17.19 6.06
C PHE A 268 17.40 -18.66 5.66
N ASN A 269 16.36 -19.16 4.98
CA ASN A 269 16.30 -20.53 4.51
C ASN A 269 16.20 -20.62 2.99
N LEU A 270 16.51 -21.82 2.45
CA LEU A 270 16.54 -22.07 1.01
C LEU A 270 15.17 -21.86 0.34
N ALA A 271 14.06 -22.17 1.02
CA ALA A 271 12.73 -21.98 0.46
C ALA A 271 12.43 -20.49 0.21
N LYS A 272 12.81 -19.61 1.15
CA LYS A 272 12.72 -18.14 0.98
C LYS A 272 13.58 -17.69 -0.21
N LEU A 273 14.83 -18.20 -0.33
CA LEU A 273 15.72 -17.85 -1.45
C LEU A 273 15.10 -18.19 -2.81
N ILE A 274 14.58 -19.40 -2.98
CA ILE A 274 13.94 -19.84 -4.22
C ILE A 274 12.76 -18.91 -4.57
N SER A 275 11.91 -18.59 -3.58
CA SER A 275 10.78 -17.67 -3.79
C SER A 275 11.24 -16.29 -4.26
N PHE A 276 12.27 -15.74 -3.63
CA PHE A 276 12.82 -14.44 -4.02
C PHE A 276 13.43 -14.45 -5.41
N ILE A 277 14.19 -15.50 -5.77
CA ILE A 277 14.75 -15.63 -7.12
C ILE A 277 13.61 -15.65 -8.16
N CYS A 278 12.56 -16.42 -7.94
CA CYS A 278 11.42 -16.49 -8.85
C CYS A 278 10.72 -15.12 -8.98
N ILE A 279 10.43 -14.45 -7.85
CA ILE A 279 9.75 -13.16 -7.83
C ILE A 279 10.60 -12.09 -8.51
N TRP A 280 11.89 -11.98 -8.17
CA TRP A 280 12.76 -10.97 -8.76
C TRP A 280 13.04 -11.21 -10.24
N THR A 281 13.21 -12.47 -10.66
CA THR A 281 13.32 -12.79 -12.08
C THR A 281 12.06 -12.34 -12.83
N GLY A 282 10.88 -12.60 -12.28
CA GLY A 282 9.62 -12.10 -12.83
C GLY A 282 9.59 -10.59 -12.94
N ILE A 283 9.97 -9.87 -11.88
CA ILE A 283 10.01 -8.39 -11.88
C ILE A 283 10.97 -7.86 -12.95
N ILE A 284 12.18 -8.42 -13.05
CA ILE A 284 13.19 -8.00 -14.03
C ILE A 284 12.67 -8.22 -15.46
N ILE A 285 12.08 -9.38 -15.75
CA ILE A 285 11.50 -9.68 -17.07
C ILE A 285 10.38 -8.68 -17.39
N TYR A 286 9.47 -8.42 -16.45
CA TYR A 286 8.36 -7.48 -16.64
C TYR A 286 8.86 -6.05 -16.93
N MET A 287 9.81 -5.58 -16.14
CA MET A 287 10.38 -4.23 -16.28
C MET A 287 11.17 -4.09 -17.59
N ALA A 288 12.02 -5.07 -17.92
CA ALA A 288 12.81 -5.05 -19.15
C ALA A 288 11.91 -5.03 -20.40
N GLU A 289 10.86 -5.87 -20.42
CA GLU A 289 9.89 -5.92 -21.49
C GLU A 289 9.09 -4.60 -21.60
N SER A 290 8.67 -4.04 -20.48
CA SER A 290 7.92 -2.78 -20.45
C SER A 290 8.78 -1.61 -20.98
N ILE A 291 10.04 -1.51 -20.57
CA ILE A 291 10.98 -0.48 -21.06
C ILE A 291 11.28 -0.66 -22.55
N TRP A 292 11.53 -1.90 -22.98
CA TRP A 292 11.80 -2.21 -24.39
C TRP A 292 10.62 -1.83 -25.30
N TYR A 293 9.40 -2.14 -24.86
CA TYR A 293 8.20 -1.80 -25.59
C TYR A 293 8.02 -0.29 -25.70
N LEU A 294 8.23 0.46 -24.62
CA LEU A 294 8.18 1.92 -24.61
C LEU A 294 9.16 2.54 -25.61
N LYS A 295 10.40 2.06 -25.67
CA LYS A 295 11.41 2.54 -26.62
C LYS A 295 11.02 2.27 -28.08
N ARG A 296 10.23 1.22 -28.35
CA ARG A 296 9.77 0.90 -29.71
C ARG A 296 8.57 1.72 -30.15
N VAL A 297 7.67 2.05 -29.20
CA VAL A 297 6.40 2.74 -29.51
C VAL A 297 6.53 4.26 -29.49
N THR A 298 7.53 4.80 -28.77
CA THR A 298 7.84 6.23 -28.78
C THR A 298 8.85 6.51 -29.90
N PRO A 299 8.46 7.11 -31.04
CA PRO A 299 9.40 7.52 -32.06
C PRO A 299 10.39 8.51 -31.44
N ARG A 300 11.69 8.36 -31.75
CA ARG A 300 12.69 9.39 -31.45
C ARG A 300 12.24 10.68 -32.17
N GLN A 301 11.83 11.69 -31.40
CA GLN A 301 11.76 13.07 -31.87
C GLN A 301 13.17 13.62 -31.99
#